data_4747251e2672c7ab01f1f91c87988947
#
_entry.id   4747251e2672c7ab01f1f91c87988947
#
_cell.length_a   1.000
_cell.length_b   1.000
_cell.length_c   1.000
_cell.angle_alpha   90.00
_cell.angle_beta   90.00
_cell.angle_gamma   90.00
#
_symmetry.space_group_name_H-M   'P 1'
#
loop_
_entity.id
_entity.type
_entity.pdbx_description
1 polymer ?
#
loop_
_entity_poly.entity_id
_entity_poly.type
_entity_poly.pdbx_seq_one_letter_code
_entity_poly.pdbx_strand_id
1 'polypeptide(L)'
;YTVMKQFMDENFLLDTKTAQDLFHNHAAKMPIIDYHCHLIPEMVANDHKFKSITELWLGGDHYKWRAMRTNGVDERFCTGTDTSDWEKFEKWAETVPYTFRNPLYHWTHLELKTAFGIDKQLSPKTAREIYDECNEKLQQPEFSARGLMRHYNVECVCTTDDPIDDLRYHKQTRESGFEIKMIPAWRPDKAMNIEKPDFAEYMNKLGEVAGVTLTTFQDMVDALQKRHDFFSENGCKLSDHGIEEFYDEPYTDSQIETIFAKAMRGQQLSALEIRQYKHAFLKVCAEMDHAADWTQQFHYGAIRDNNTLMYNKLGADTGFDSIGEFTTAKAMSSFLNELNMEGKLTRTILYTLNPCANEVIATMLGNFQDGSCPGKIQFGSGWWFNDQLDGMTRQMNALSVLGLLSRFVGMLTDSRSFLSYP
;
A
#
# COMPACT_ATOMS: atom_id res chain seq x y z
N TYR A 1 -34.91 27.16 16.01
CA TYR A 1 -33.97 27.25 14.87
C TYR A 1 -32.94 26.15 15.04
N THR A 2 -33.02 25.11 14.21
CA THR A 2 -31.99 24.08 14.17
C THR A 2 -30.76 24.72 13.50
N VAL A 3 -29.68 24.90 14.23
CA VAL A 3 -28.40 25.36 13.65
C VAL A 3 -27.96 24.27 12.70
N MET A 4 -27.82 24.59 11.43
CA MET A 4 -27.38 23.65 10.41
C MET A 4 -25.90 23.26 10.69
N LYS A 5 -25.64 21.95 10.78
CA LYS A 5 -24.30 21.42 10.98
C LYS A 5 -23.41 21.86 9.80
N GLN A 6 -22.22 22.35 10.09
CA GLN A 6 -21.23 22.65 9.05
C GLN A 6 -20.79 21.37 8.34
N PHE A 7 -20.41 21.48 7.08
CA PHE A 7 -19.98 20.34 6.27
C PHE A 7 -18.87 19.53 6.97
N MET A 8 -17.86 20.20 7.49
CA MET A 8 -16.73 19.54 8.14
C MET A 8 -16.40 20.28 9.44
N ASP A 9 -17.04 19.84 10.51
CA ASP A 9 -16.74 20.27 11.86
C ASP A 9 -15.87 19.22 12.58
N GLU A 10 -15.59 19.43 13.86
CA GLU A 10 -14.81 18.51 14.70
C GLU A 10 -15.48 17.14 14.90
N ASN A 11 -16.78 17.05 14.65
CA ASN A 11 -17.57 15.82 14.73
C ASN A 11 -17.92 15.26 13.35
N PHE A 12 -17.13 15.56 12.36
CA PHE A 12 -17.32 15.01 11.00
C PHE A 12 -17.34 13.47 11.05
N LEU A 13 -18.38 12.86 10.49
CA LEU A 13 -18.66 11.42 10.51
C LEU A 13 -18.93 10.82 11.92
N LEU A 14 -18.98 11.63 12.98
CA LEU A 14 -19.23 11.17 14.33
C LEU A 14 -20.69 11.49 14.69
N ASP A 15 -21.60 10.60 14.31
CA ASP A 15 -23.04 10.87 14.34
C ASP A 15 -23.70 10.58 15.70
N THR A 16 -22.99 9.90 16.61
CA THR A 16 -23.50 9.58 17.95
C THR A 16 -22.58 10.12 19.03
N LYS A 17 -23.14 10.33 20.23
CA LYS A 17 -22.33 10.71 21.41
C LYS A 17 -21.25 9.68 21.72
N THR A 18 -21.56 8.40 21.55
CA THR A 18 -20.60 7.31 21.76
C THR A 18 -19.45 7.40 20.76
N ALA A 19 -19.75 7.63 19.47
CA ALA A 19 -18.70 7.80 18.45
C ALA A 19 -17.81 9.01 18.77
N GLN A 20 -18.39 10.13 19.19
CA GLN A 20 -17.66 11.33 19.59
C GLN A 20 -16.74 11.07 20.78
N ASP A 21 -17.25 10.39 21.82
CA ASP A 21 -16.48 10.03 23.01
C ASP A 21 -15.31 9.11 22.65
N LEU A 22 -15.58 8.03 21.92
CA LEU A 22 -14.54 7.07 21.51
C LEU A 22 -13.45 7.73 20.66
N PHE A 23 -13.83 8.61 19.75
CA PHE A 23 -12.84 9.30 18.92
C PHE A 23 -12.05 10.35 19.71
N HIS A 24 -12.74 11.33 20.30
CA HIS A 24 -12.06 12.47 20.93
C HIS A 24 -11.29 12.11 22.20
N ASN A 25 -11.82 11.20 23.00
CA ASN A 25 -11.21 10.85 24.28
C ASN A 25 -10.22 9.69 24.20
N HIS A 26 -10.27 8.89 23.13
CA HIS A 26 -9.43 7.70 22.98
C HIS A 26 -8.67 7.69 21.65
N ALA A 27 -9.35 7.51 20.51
CA ALA A 27 -8.69 7.26 19.24
C ALA A 27 -7.80 8.42 18.75
N ALA A 28 -8.30 9.66 18.85
CA ALA A 28 -7.59 10.84 18.36
C ALA A 28 -6.25 11.10 19.07
N LYS A 29 -6.09 10.57 20.27
CA LYS A 29 -4.88 10.75 21.08
C LYS A 29 -3.84 9.66 20.89
N MET A 30 -4.20 8.58 20.20
CA MET A 30 -3.29 7.47 19.94
C MET A 30 -2.26 7.83 18.88
N PRO A 31 -1.02 7.37 19.02
CA PRO A 31 -0.03 7.52 17.97
C PRO A 31 -0.39 6.64 16.78
N ILE A 32 0.02 7.07 15.59
CA ILE A 32 -0.19 6.32 14.36
C ILE A 32 0.98 5.37 14.13
N ILE A 33 0.66 4.08 14.00
CA ILE A 33 1.59 3.07 13.52
C ILE A 33 1.13 2.68 12.11
N ASP A 34 1.80 3.28 11.12
CA ASP A 34 1.48 3.05 9.71
C ASP A 34 2.29 1.86 9.19
N TYR A 35 1.76 0.66 9.38
CA TYR A 35 2.49 -0.58 9.12
C TYR A 35 2.57 -0.94 7.62
N HIS A 36 1.94 -0.17 6.75
CA HIS A 36 2.08 -0.31 5.29
C HIS A 36 1.81 1.01 4.59
N CYS A 37 2.83 1.57 3.95
CA CYS A 37 2.73 2.80 3.16
C CYS A 37 3.69 2.76 1.97
N HIS A 38 3.55 3.75 1.09
CA HIS A 38 4.42 3.95 -0.06
C HIS A 38 5.17 5.28 0.00
N LEU A 39 5.39 5.81 1.20
CA LEU A 39 6.22 7.01 1.37
C LEU A 39 7.61 6.76 0.78
N ILE A 40 8.16 7.76 0.12
CA ILE A 40 9.50 7.69 -0.46
C ILE A 40 10.52 7.86 0.66
N PRO A 41 11.36 6.85 0.97
CA PRO A 41 12.30 6.91 2.09
C PRO A 41 13.26 8.09 2.02
N GLU A 42 13.69 8.48 0.84
CA GLU A 42 14.56 9.64 0.61
C GLU A 42 13.94 10.94 1.12
N MET A 43 12.63 11.12 0.94
CA MET A 43 11.94 12.32 1.41
C MET A 43 11.95 12.42 2.94
N VAL A 44 11.79 11.29 3.63
CA VAL A 44 11.87 11.24 5.10
C VAL A 44 13.30 11.48 5.58
N ALA A 45 14.27 10.82 4.95
CA ALA A 45 15.68 10.92 5.31
C ALA A 45 16.21 12.35 5.17
N ASN A 46 15.85 13.02 4.08
CA ASN A 46 16.31 14.37 3.77
C ASN A 46 15.40 15.47 4.33
N ASP A 47 14.36 15.11 5.06
CA ASP A 47 13.35 16.04 5.58
C ASP A 47 12.85 16.97 4.47
N HIS A 48 12.31 16.39 3.42
CA HIS A 48 11.93 17.05 2.18
C HIS A 48 11.02 18.24 2.43
N LYS A 49 11.34 19.37 1.77
CA LYS A 49 10.49 20.54 1.70
C LYS A 49 9.68 20.51 0.41
N PHE A 50 8.37 20.57 0.53
CA PHE A 50 7.49 20.55 -0.63
C PHE A 50 7.44 21.93 -1.27
N LYS A 51 7.62 21.99 -2.59
CA LYS A 51 7.60 23.25 -3.34
C LYS A 51 6.19 23.82 -3.47
N SER A 52 5.16 22.96 -3.44
CA SER A 52 3.76 23.36 -3.57
C SER A 52 2.82 22.26 -3.09
N ILE A 53 1.56 22.64 -2.87
CA ILE A 53 0.49 21.66 -2.58
C ILE A 53 0.26 20.72 -3.76
N THR A 54 0.55 21.14 -4.99
CA THR A 54 0.48 20.27 -6.17
C THR A 54 1.42 19.08 -6.05
N GLU A 55 2.64 19.29 -5.60
CA GLU A 55 3.60 18.21 -5.37
C GLU A 55 3.05 17.17 -4.39
N LEU A 56 2.49 17.62 -3.27
CA LEU A 56 1.89 16.74 -2.25
C LEU A 56 0.68 15.98 -2.75
N TRP A 57 -0.19 16.63 -3.52
CA TRP A 57 -1.48 16.05 -3.90
C TRP A 57 -1.49 15.33 -5.24
N LEU A 58 -0.71 15.82 -6.21
CA LEU A 58 -0.77 15.33 -7.58
C LEU A 58 0.53 14.66 -8.05
N GLY A 59 1.53 14.61 -7.20
CA GLY A 59 2.82 14.03 -7.56
C GLY A 59 2.81 12.51 -7.76
N GLY A 60 1.86 11.81 -7.15
CA GLY A 60 1.79 10.35 -7.22
C GLY A 60 0.40 9.76 -6.93
N ASP A 61 -0.64 10.59 -6.90
CA ASP A 61 -1.99 10.16 -6.51
C ASP A 61 -2.83 9.77 -7.72
N HIS A 62 -2.83 8.48 -8.03
CA HIS A 62 -3.62 7.95 -9.14
C HIS A 62 -5.15 7.97 -8.88
N TYR A 63 -5.61 8.11 -7.65
CA TYR A 63 -7.04 8.34 -7.35
C TYR A 63 -7.49 9.69 -7.92
N LYS A 64 -6.71 10.75 -7.67
CA LYS A 64 -7.01 12.09 -8.18
C LYS A 64 -6.92 12.14 -9.70
N TRP A 65 -5.91 11.51 -10.29
CA TRP A 65 -5.78 11.46 -11.76
C TRP A 65 -6.99 10.78 -12.42
N ARG A 66 -7.50 9.69 -11.85
CA ARG A 66 -8.71 9.02 -12.36
C ARG A 66 -9.91 9.96 -12.34
N ALA A 67 -10.12 10.69 -11.26
CA ALA A 67 -11.21 11.65 -11.15
C ALA A 67 -11.06 12.80 -12.15
N MET A 68 -9.86 13.34 -12.31
CA MET A 68 -9.56 14.40 -13.28
C MET A 68 -9.85 13.95 -14.71
N ARG A 69 -9.40 12.76 -15.10
CA ARG A 69 -9.68 12.17 -16.41
C ARG A 69 -11.17 11.97 -16.63
N THR A 70 -11.87 11.46 -15.62
CA THR A 70 -13.33 11.29 -15.66
C THR A 70 -14.04 12.63 -15.87
N ASN A 71 -13.51 13.71 -15.31
CA ASN A 71 -14.03 15.07 -15.48
C ASN A 71 -13.57 15.76 -16.78
N GLY A 72 -12.91 15.02 -17.68
CA GLY A 72 -12.49 15.56 -18.98
C GLY A 72 -11.23 16.41 -18.96
N VAL A 73 -10.42 16.30 -17.91
CA VAL A 73 -9.14 17.01 -17.82
C VAL A 73 -8.09 16.30 -18.66
N ASP A 74 -7.39 17.04 -19.49
CA ASP A 74 -6.30 16.52 -20.33
C ASP A 74 -5.16 15.94 -19.48
N GLU A 75 -4.54 14.88 -19.97
CA GLU A 75 -3.47 14.14 -19.27
C GLU A 75 -2.27 15.05 -18.91
N ARG A 76 -1.99 16.06 -19.71
CA ARG A 76 -0.90 17.01 -19.42
C ARG A 76 -1.05 17.74 -18.10
N PHE A 77 -2.29 17.86 -17.58
CA PHE A 77 -2.57 18.45 -16.26
C PHE A 77 -2.64 17.42 -15.14
N CYS A 78 -2.60 16.15 -15.46
CA CYS A 78 -2.56 15.03 -14.48
C CYS A 78 -1.11 14.62 -14.25
N THR A 79 -0.49 13.99 -15.23
CA THR A 79 0.86 13.41 -15.16
C THR A 79 1.89 14.10 -16.05
N GLY A 80 1.46 15.06 -16.86
CA GLY A 80 2.35 15.75 -17.79
C GLY A 80 3.47 16.56 -17.10
N THR A 81 4.55 16.80 -17.84
CA THR A 81 5.73 17.55 -17.35
C THR A 81 5.83 18.95 -17.93
N ASP A 82 4.95 19.31 -18.86
CA ASP A 82 4.93 20.60 -19.58
C ASP A 82 3.95 21.60 -18.99
N THR A 83 3.31 21.29 -17.87
CA THR A 83 2.37 22.15 -17.16
C THR A 83 2.92 22.54 -15.79
N SER A 84 2.56 23.74 -15.33
CA SER A 84 2.98 24.25 -14.02
C SER A 84 2.18 23.62 -12.87
N ASP A 85 2.70 23.74 -11.67
CA ASP A 85 2.01 23.31 -10.45
C ASP A 85 0.67 24.03 -10.28
N TRP A 86 0.61 25.33 -10.61
CA TRP A 86 -0.65 26.08 -10.57
C TRP A 86 -1.66 25.55 -11.59
N GLU A 87 -1.25 25.32 -12.83
CA GLU A 87 -2.14 24.80 -13.87
C GLU A 87 -2.74 23.46 -13.48
N LYS A 88 -1.94 22.57 -12.90
CA LYS A 88 -2.41 21.28 -12.38
C LYS A 88 -3.37 21.47 -11.21
N PHE A 89 -3.03 22.32 -10.27
CA PHE A 89 -3.89 22.59 -9.11
C PHE A 89 -5.23 23.21 -9.52
N GLU A 90 -5.21 24.15 -10.46
CA GLU A 90 -6.42 24.76 -10.99
C GLU A 90 -7.36 23.70 -11.60
N LYS A 91 -6.81 22.74 -12.35
CA LYS A 91 -7.57 21.62 -12.92
C LYS A 91 -8.10 20.66 -11.85
N TRP A 92 -7.34 20.44 -10.80
CA TRP A 92 -7.85 19.70 -9.64
C TRP A 92 -9.00 20.46 -8.97
N ALA A 93 -8.85 21.74 -8.75
CA ALA A 93 -9.89 22.59 -8.17
C ALA A 93 -11.18 22.62 -9.01
N GLU A 94 -11.07 22.60 -10.35
CA GLU A 94 -12.21 22.45 -11.26
C GLU A 94 -12.90 21.08 -11.06
N THR A 95 -12.15 20.04 -10.73
CA THR A 95 -12.65 18.68 -10.57
C THR A 95 -13.33 18.47 -9.22
N VAL A 96 -12.83 19.07 -8.15
CA VAL A 96 -13.30 18.83 -6.77
C VAL A 96 -14.81 18.96 -6.60
N PRO A 97 -15.50 20.00 -7.11
CA PRO A 97 -16.96 20.07 -6.97
C PRO A 97 -17.71 18.89 -7.58
N TYR A 98 -17.14 18.24 -8.60
CA TYR A 98 -17.72 17.06 -9.24
C TYR A 98 -17.42 15.76 -8.51
N THR A 99 -16.55 15.79 -7.49
CA THR A 99 -16.24 14.61 -6.66
C THR A 99 -17.24 14.45 -5.50
N PHE A 100 -18.31 15.25 -5.45
CA PHE A 100 -19.33 15.14 -4.42
C PHE A 100 -19.87 13.72 -4.31
N ARG A 101 -19.89 13.16 -3.09
CA ARG A 101 -20.18 11.74 -2.77
C ARG A 101 -19.01 10.78 -3.06
N ASN A 102 -18.01 11.15 -3.87
CA ASN A 102 -16.75 10.40 -3.96
C ASN A 102 -15.88 10.71 -2.72
N PRO A 103 -15.14 9.75 -2.18
CA PRO A 103 -14.30 9.98 -1.00
C PRO A 103 -13.26 11.12 -1.18
N LEU A 104 -12.84 11.42 -2.39
CA LEU A 104 -11.90 12.51 -2.67
C LEU A 104 -12.42 13.87 -2.20
N TYR A 105 -13.75 14.08 -2.17
CA TYR A 105 -14.33 15.30 -1.65
C TYR A 105 -14.08 15.45 -0.14
N HIS A 106 -14.28 14.39 0.62
CA HIS A 106 -14.01 14.35 2.05
C HIS A 106 -12.50 14.47 2.33
N TRP A 107 -11.70 13.67 1.68
CA TRP A 107 -10.25 13.64 1.90
C TRP A 107 -9.61 14.99 1.62
N THR A 108 -9.94 15.60 0.48
CA THR A 108 -9.42 16.92 0.12
C THR A 108 -9.68 17.96 1.22
N HIS A 109 -10.92 18.03 1.70
CA HIS A 109 -11.30 19.03 2.71
C HIS A 109 -10.81 18.66 4.12
N LEU A 110 -10.71 17.37 4.42
CA LEU A 110 -10.15 16.92 5.69
C LEU A 110 -8.66 17.24 5.80
N GLU A 111 -7.91 17.04 4.72
CA GLU A 111 -6.50 17.41 4.65
C GLU A 111 -6.30 18.92 4.73
N LEU A 112 -7.11 19.72 4.01
CA LEU A 112 -7.07 21.18 4.10
C LEU A 112 -7.34 21.66 5.53
N LYS A 113 -8.32 21.06 6.19
CA LYS A 113 -8.69 21.41 7.56
C LYS A 113 -7.60 21.02 8.56
N THR A 114 -7.18 19.76 8.57
CA THR A 114 -6.32 19.22 9.62
C THR A 114 -4.85 19.64 9.48
N ALA A 115 -4.36 19.75 8.26
CA ALA A 115 -2.97 20.19 8.02
C ALA A 115 -2.84 21.70 7.95
N PHE A 116 -3.74 22.38 7.23
CA PHE A 116 -3.59 23.79 6.90
C PHE A 116 -4.56 24.72 7.65
N GLY A 117 -5.51 24.19 8.40
CA GLY A 117 -6.51 25.00 9.09
C GLY A 117 -7.45 25.76 8.14
N ILE A 118 -7.66 25.22 6.93
CA ILE A 118 -8.52 25.84 5.91
C ILE A 118 -9.89 25.17 5.93
N ASP A 119 -10.93 25.95 6.20
CA ASP A 119 -12.32 25.50 6.21
C ASP A 119 -13.07 25.76 4.91
N LYS A 120 -12.50 26.57 4.01
CA LYS A 120 -13.09 26.86 2.72
C LYS A 120 -13.11 25.63 1.82
N GLN A 121 -14.24 25.47 1.12
CA GLN A 121 -14.35 24.40 0.12
C GLN A 121 -13.57 24.76 -1.12
N LEU A 122 -12.84 23.79 -1.66
CA LEU A 122 -12.06 23.97 -2.87
C LEU A 122 -12.96 23.94 -4.11
N SER A 123 -12.86 24.99 -4.90
CA SER A 123 -13.55 25.15 -6.18
C SER A 123 -12.76 26.11 -7.04
N PRO A 124 -13.14 26.33 -8.32
CA PRO A 124 -12.49 27.36 -9.14
C PRO A 124 -12.50 28.75 -8.50
N LYS A 125 -13.54 29.05 -7.69
CA LYS A 125 -13.66 30.38 -7.03
C LYS A 125 -12.67 30.57 -5.88
N THR A 126 -12.25 29.51 -5.21
CA THR A 126 -11.36 29.55 -4.04
C THR A 126 -9.96 29.01 -4.34
N ALA A 127 -9.75 28.52 -5.54
CA ALA A 127 -8.51 27.81 -5.93
C ALA A 127 -7.25 28.65 -5.68
N ARG A 128 -7.24 29.89 -6.15
CA ARG A 128 -6.05 30.74 -6.01
C ARG A 128 -5.72 31.06 -4.55
N GLU A 129 -6.73 31.40 -3.79
CA GLU A 129 -6.58 31.73 -2.36
C GLU A 129 -6.05 30.52 -1.58
N ILE A 130 -6.65 29.33 -1.79
CA ILE A 130 -6.23 28.10 -1.10
C ILE A 130 -4.82 27.69 -1.53
N TYR A 131 -4.51 27.76 -2.82
CA TYR A 131 -3.18 27.46 -3.36
C TYR A 131 -2.10 28.33 -2.72
N ASP A 132 -2.32 29.63 -2.70
CA ASP A 132 -1.35 30.58 -2.13
C ASP A 132 -1.18 30.38 -0.62
N GLU A 133 -2.27 30.17 0.13
CA GLU A 133 -2.22 29.92 1.57
C GLU A 133 -1.48 28.61 1.91
N CYS A 134 -1.79 27.52 1.21
CA CYS A 134 -1.08 26.25 1.40
C CYS A 134 0.40 26.39 1.10
N ASN A 135 0.76 27.05 -0.01
CA ASN A 135 2.16 27.19 -0.42
C ASN A 135 2.95 28.08 0.51
N GLU A 136 2.33 29.13 1.08
CA GLU A 136 2.96 29.96 2.10
C GLU A 136 3.27 29.13 3.35
N LYS A 137 2.31 28.34 3.82
CA LYS A 137 2.50 27.45 4.99
C LYS A 137 3.56 26.38 4.74
N LEU A 138 3.61 25.83 3.52
CA LEU A 138 4.60 24.81 3.15
C LEU A 138 6.05 25.31 3.21
N GLN A 139 6.29 26.63 3.24
CA GLN A 139 7.63 27.19 3.44
C GLN A 139 8.10 27.08 4.89
N GLN A 140 7.22 26.83 5.83
CA GLN A 140 7.54 26.72 7.26
C GLN A 140 8.10 25.31 7.60
N PRO A 141 9.03 25.23 8.57
CA PRO A 141 9.65 23.94 8.93
C PRO A 141 8.65 22.85 9.37
N GLU A 142 7.54 23.26 9.95
CA GLU A 142 6.49 22.35 10.45
C GLU A 142 5.77 21.60 9.33
N PHE A 143 5.93 22.03 8.09
CA PHE A 143 5.30 21.44 6.90
C PHE A 143 6.27 20.63 6.02
N SER A 144 7.48 20.38 6.51
CA SER A 144 8.38 19.42 5.86
C SER A 144 7.85 17.98 6.00
N ALA A 145 8.46 17.04 5.30
CA ALA A 145 8.08 15.63 5.41
C ALA A 145 8.05 15.17 6.88
N ARG A 146 9.11 15.40 7.63
CA ARG A 146 9.17 15.06 9.06
C ARG A 146 8.21 15.91 9.90
N GLY A 147 8.06 17.17 9.56
CA GLY A 147 7.12 18.08 10.25
C GLY A 147 5.68 17.59 10.15
N LEU A 148 5.23 17.16 8.97
CA LEU A 148 3.88 16.60 8.78
C LEU A 148 3.70 15.29 9.54
N MET A 149 4.69 14.41 9.55
CA MET A 149 4.65 13.18 10.35
C MET A 149 4.48 13.47 11.84
N ARG A 150 5.18 14.47 12.37
CA ARG A 150 5.03 14.92 13.77
C ARG A 150 3.66 15.53 14.02
N HIS A 151 3.17 16.34 13.08
CA HIS A 151 1.85 16.98 13.18
C HIS A 151 0.74 15.95 13.38
N TYR A 152 0.81 14.83 12.68
CA TYR A 152 -0.17 13.76 12.77
C TYR A 152 0.14 12.71 13.84
N ASN A 153 1.08 12.96 14.74
CA ASN A 153 1.45 12.05 15.83
C ASN A 153 1.80 10.63 15.34
N VAL A 154 2.59 10.56 14.28
CA VAL A 154 3.09 9.29 13.75
C VAL A 154 4.21 8.77 14.65
N GLU A 155 4.16 7.51 15.02
CA GLU A 155 5.19 6.82 15.79
C GLU A 155 6.11 5.99 14.90
N CYS A 156 5.54 5.33 13.90
CA CYS A 156 6.27 4.43 13.02
C CYS A 156 5.62 4.38 11.64
N VAL A 157 6.44 4.30 10.61
CA VAL A 157 6.00 3.99 9.24
C VAL A 157 6.79 2.80 8.72
N CYS A 158 6.10 1.90 7.98
CA CYS A 158 6.73 0.79 7.27
C CYS A 158 6.59 1.05 5.78
N THR A 159 7.70 1.30 5.11
CA THR A 159 7.75 1.56 3.68
C THR A 159 7.66 0.25 2.88
N THR A 160 7.55 0.33 1.57
CA THR A 160 7.47 -0.85 0.70
C THR A 160 8.71 -0.88 -0.18
N ASP A 161 9.56 -1.89 0.03
CA ASP A 161 10.92 -1.88 -0.51
C ASP A 161 11.26 -3.19 -1.24
N ASP A 162 11.97 -3.06 -2.36
CA ASP A 162 12.42 -4.19 -3.16
C ASP A 162 13.64 -4.87 -2.51
N PRO A 163 13.79 -6.20 -2.63
CA PRO A 163 14.97 -6.93 -2.13
C PRO A 163 16.34 -6.37 -2.54
N ILE A 164 16.42 -5.69 -3.67
CA ILE A 164 17.68 -5.08 -4.14
C ILE A 164 17.97 -3.71 -3.54
N ASP A 165 17.06 -3.15 -2.79
CA ASP A 165 17.24 -1.84 -2.15
C ASP A 165 18.39 -1.90 -1.13
N ASP A 166 19.26 -0.89 -1.14
CA ASP A 166 20.39 -0.82 -0.19
C ASP A 166 19.99 -0.25 1.18
N LEU A 167 18.73 0.19 1.33
CA LEU A 167 18.17 0.75 2.57
C LEU A 167 18.96 1.94 3.14
N ARG A 168 19.71 2.65 2.31
CA ARG A 168 20.55 3.78 2.73
C ARG A 168 19.77 4.91 3.39
N TYR A 169 18.54 5.15 2.92
CA TYR A 169 17.69 6.20 3.48
C TYR A 169 17.06 5.80 4.82
N HIS A 170 16.78 4.51 5.02
CA HIS A 170 16.38 3.98 6.32
C HIS A 170 17.52 4.12 7.33
N LYS A 171 18.74 3.79 6.91
CA LYS A 171 19.95 3.95 7.73
C LYS A 171 20.19 5.41 8.06
N GLN A 172 20.16 6.30 7.06
CA GLN A 172 20.33 7.75 7.24
C GLN A 172 19.32 8.31 8.24
N THR A 173 18.06 7.92 8.12
CA THR A 173 16.99 8.37 9.02
C THR A 173 17.27 7.93 10.46
N ARG A 174 17.62 6.67 10.63
CA ARG A 174 17.95 6.11 11.97
C ARG A 174 19.15 6.82 12.60
N GLU A 175 20.21 7.01 11.82
CA GLU A 175 21.43 7.68 12.28
C GLU A 175 21.25 9.17 12.56
N SER A 176 20.25 9.81 11.94
CA SER A 176 19.93 11.21 12.20
C SER A 176 19.29 11.46 13.58
N GLY A 177 18.88 10.41 14.26
CA GLY A 177 18.19 10.53 15.54
C GLY A 177 16.73 10.96 15.41
N PHE A 178 16.13 10.85 14.23
CA PHE A 178 14.71 11.13 14.06
C PHE A 178 13.88 10.21 14.96
N GLU A 179 12.99 10.78 15.74
CA GLU A 179 12.22 10.06 16.76
C GLU A 179 11.18 9.12 16.19
N ILE A 180 10.69 9.38 14.96
CA ILE A 180 9.73 8.51 14.26
C ILE A 180 10.51 7.42 13.54
N LYS A 181 10.12 6.17 13.75
CA LYS A 181 10.78 5.03 13.12
C LYS A 181 10.32 4.88 11.68
N MET A 182 11.26 4.71 10.77
CA MET A 182 11.00 4.29 9.40
C MET A 182 11.63 2.92 9.18
N ILE A 183 10.79 1.91 9.07
CA ILE A 183 11.17 0.50 8.95
C ILE A 183 10.89 0.04 7.52
N PRO A 184 11.82 -0.70 6.86
CA PRO A 184 11.52 -1.28 5.56
C PRO A 184 10.54 -2.43 5.69
N ALA A 185 9.72 -2.65 4.66
CA ALA A 185 8.97 -3.87 4.47
C ALA A 185 9.42 -4.52 3.16
N TRP A 186 9.45 -5.85 3.17
CA TRP A 186 9.99 -6.68 2.10
C TRP A 186 8.90 -6.96 1.06
N ARG A 187 9.05 -6.45 -0.18
CA ARG A 187 8.15 -6.75 -1.30
C ARG A 187 8.91 -7.34 -2.48
N PRO A 188 9.01 -8.66 -2.58
CA PRO A 188 9.82 -9.34 -3.60
C PRO A 188 9.06 -9.62 -4.91
N ASP A 189 8.02 -8.87 -5.24
CA ASP A 189 7.12 -9.18 -6.35
C ASP A 189 7.79 -9.22 -7.73
N LYS A 190 8.87 -8.45 -7.94
CA LYS A 190 9.62 -8.51 -9.20
C LYS A 190 10.30 -9.85 -9.42
N ALA A 191 10.67 -10.53 -8.33
CA ALA A 191 11.23 -11.88 -8.40
C ALA A 191 10.12 -12.94 -8.60
N MET A 192 8.86 -12.61 -8.28
CA MET A 192 7.71 -13.47 -8.51
C MET A 192 7.17 -13.38 -9.94
N ASN A 193 7.26 -12.22 -10.57
CA ASN A 193 6.62 -11.93 -11.85
C ASN A 193 7.46 -12.48 -13.03
N ILE A 194 7.59 -13.81 -13.08
CA ILE A 194 8.43 -14.55 -14.02
C ILE A 194 8.02 -14.32 -15.50
N GLU A 195 6.78 -13.98 -15.75
CA GLU A 195 6.22 -13.70 -17.08
C GLU A 195 6.60 -12.34 -17.65
N LYS A 196 7.14 -11.45 -16.83
CA LYS A 196 7.50 -10.10 -17.27
C LYS A 196 8.77 -10.09 -18.11
N PRO A 197 8.85 -9.22 -19.13
CA PRO A 197 10.01 -9.17 -20.05
C PRO A 197 11.34 -8.85 -19.36
N ASP A 198 11.32 -8.14 -18.25
CA ASP A 198 12.49 -7.70 -17.50
C ASP A 198 12.93 -8.68 -16.40
N PHE A 199 12.29 -9.86 -16.32
CA PHE A 199 12.57 -10.82 -15.26
C PHE A 199 14.04 -11.25 -15.19
N ALA A 200 14.64 -11.64 -16.32
CA ALA A 200 16.03 -12.07 -16.37
C ALA A 200 17.00 -10.94 -15.99
N GLU A 201 16.73 -9.72 -16.43
CA GLU A 201 17.51 -8.54 -16.06
C GLU A 201 17.45 -8.29 -14.54
N TYR A 202 16.25 -8.39 -13.97
CA TYR A 202 16.07 -8.27 -12.51
C TYR A 202 16.84 -9.36 -11.76
N MET A 203 16.80 -10.61 -12.22
CA MET A 203 17.55 -11.72 -11.60
C MET A 203 19.05 -11.45 -11.60
N ASN A 204 19.58 -10.96 -12.70
CA ASN A 204 21.00 -10.60 -12.81
C ASN A 204 21.38 -9.52 -11.78
N LYS A 205 20.55 -8.52 -11.64
CA LYS A 205 20.75 -7.43 -10.67
C LYS A 205 20.65 -7.93 -9.24
N LEU A 206 19.68 -8.80 -8.94
CA LEU A 206 19.53 -9.42 -7.62
C LEU A 206 20.79 -10.23 -7.27
N GLY A 207 21.30 -11.03 -8.20
CA GLY A 207 22.52 -11.79 -8.01
C GLY A 207 23.72 -10.89 -7.74
N GLU A 208 23.86 -9.82 -8.50
CA GLU A 208 24.92 -8.82 -8.33
C GLU A 208 24.87 -8.19 -6.92
N VAL A 209 23.70 -7.69 -6.50
CA VAL A 209 23.52 -7.07 -5.20
C VAL A 209 23.75 -8.05 -4.04
N ALA A 210 23.30 -9.29 -4.18
CA ALA A 210 23.48 -10.34 -3.18
C ALA A 210 24.87 -10.99 -3.19
N GLY A 211 25.69 -10.71 -4.21
CA GLY A 211 26.99 -11.37 -4.37
C GLY A 211 26.88 -12.87 -4.72
N VAL A 212 25.84 -13.24 -5.46
CA VAL A 212 25.56 -14.61 -5.90
C VAL A 212 25.57 -14.68 -7.41
N THR A 213 26.25 -15.67 -7.98
CA THR A 213 26.10 -15.99 -9.40
C THR A 213 24.73 -16.67 -9.59
N LEU A 214 23.76 -15.94 -10.13
CA LEU A 214 22.37 -16.37 -10.17
C LEU A 214 22.04 -16.98 -11.52
N THR A 215 22.00 -18.32 -11.59
CA THR A 215 21.64 -19.08 -12.80
C THR A 215 20.46 -20.02 -12.60
N THR A 216 20.25 -20.53 -11.38
CA THR A 216 19.20 -21.49 -11.04
C THR A 216 18.17 -20.86 -10.10
N PHE A 217 17.01 -21.52 -9.96
CA PHE A 217 16.01 -21.15 -8.97
C PHE A 217 16.60 -21.18 -7.56
N GLN A 218 17.40 -22.20 -7.24
CA GLN A 218 18.05 -22.28 -5.92
C GLN A 218 19.02 -21.12 -5.70
N ASP A 219 19.74 -20.67 -6.72
CA ASP A 219 20.60 -19.48 -6.63
C ASP A 219 19.76 -18.24 -6.29
N MET A 220 18.57 -18.10 -6.88
CA MET A 220 17.64 -17.03 -6.57
C MET A 220 17.18 -17.10 -5.11
N VAL A 221 16.82 -18.28 -4.63
CA VAL A 221 16.44 -18.50 -3.24
C VAL A 221 17.57 -18.07 -2.30
N ASP A 222 18.80 -18.47 -2.61
CA ASP A 222 19.99 -18.12 -1.81
C ASP A 222 20.24 -16.60 -1.83
N ALA A 223 20.07 -15.96 -2.98
CA ALA A 223 20.20 -14.51 -3.11
C ALA A 223 19.12 -13.78 -2.31
N LEU A 224 17.87 -14.21 -2.42
CA LEU A 224 16.76 -13.65 -1.63
C LEU A 224 16.97 -13.84 -0.14
N GLN A 225 17.48 -15.00 0.30
CA GLN A 225 17.78 -15.23 1.71
C GLN A 225 18.80 -14.25 2.25
N LYS A 226 19.88 -13.98 1.50
CA LYS A 226 20.85 -12.97 1.89
C LYS A 226 20.25 -11.58 2.02
N ARG A 227 19.39 -11.21 1.08
CA ARG A 227 18.70 -9.92 1.12
C ARG A 227 17.68 -9.83 2.25
N HIS A 228 16.97 -10.91 2.50
CA HIS A 228 16.03 -11.02 3.62
C HIS A 228 16.75 -10.84 4.97
N ASP A 229 17.90 -11.48 5.13
CA ASP A 229 18.75 -11.31 6.32
C ASP A 229 19.21 -9.85 6.46
N PHE A 230 19.62 -9.23 5.36
CA PHE A 230 20.00 -7.82 5.33
C PHE A 230 18.84 -6.89 5.75
N PHE A 231 17.63 -7.16 5.27
CA PHE A 231 16.44 -6.42 5.69
C PHE A 231 16.17 -6.61 7.20
N SER A 232 16.30 -7.84 7.70
CA SER A 232 16.16 -8.12 9.15
C SER A 232 17.15 -7.31 9.98
N GLU A 233 18.41 -7.25 9.56
CA GLU A 233 19.46 -6.47 10.22
C GLU A 233 19.15 -4.97 10.23
N ASN A 234 18.37 -4.50 9.26
CA ASN A 234 17.91 -3.11 9.16
C ASN A 234 16.53 -2.86 9.77
N GLY A 235 16.04 -3.78 10.59
CA GLY A 235 14.83 -3.60 11.39
C GLY A 235 13.53 -4.06 10.73
N CYS A 236 13.58 -4.67 9.55
CA CYS A 236 12.39 -5.21 8.89
C CYS A 236 11.71 -6.29 9.74
N LYS A 237 10.39 -6.22 9.83
CA LYS A 237 9.54 -7.13 10.63
C LYS A 237 8.39 -7.72 9.83
N LEU A 238 8.23 -7.33 8.57
CA LEU A 238 7.09 -7.72 7.77
C LEU A 238 7.43 -7.78 6.29
N SER A 239 6.72 -8.66 5.60
CA SER A 239 6.70 -8.73 4.14
C SER A 239 5.36 -8.28 3.61
N ASP A 240 5.32 -8.06 2.30
CA ASP A 240 4.11 -7.71 1.57
C ASP A 240 4.18 -8.28 0.15
N HIS A 241 3.02 -8.65 -0.39
CA HIS A 241 2.85 -9.10 -1.77
C HIS A 241 1.62 -8.45 -2.39
N GLY A 242 1.74 -8.02 -3.65
CA GLY A 242 0.62 -7.64 -4.49
C GLY A 242 0.39 -8.71 -5.55
N ILE A 243 -0.52 -9.63 -5.29
CA ILE A 243 -0.82 -10.76 -6.17
C ILE A 243 -2.21 -10.63 -6.78
N GLU A 244 -2.43 -11.20 -7.96
CA GLU A 244 -3.79 -11.25 -8.52
C GLU A 244 -4.68 -12.21 -7.74
N GLU A 245 -4.15 -13.40 -7.46
CA GLU A 245 -4.86 -14.48 -6.77
C GLU A 245 -3.86 -15.37 -6.02
N PHE A 246 -4.35 -16.32 -5.24
CA PHE A 246 -3.53 -17.35 -4.63
C PHE A 246 -3.30 -18.50 -5.61
N TYR A 247 -2.20 -19.25 -5.41
CA TYR A 247 -1.76 -20.33 -6.29
C TYR A 247 -1.57 -21.60 -5.49
N ASP A 248 -2.10 -22.71 -5.98
CA ASP A 248 -2.02 -24.03 -5.32
C ASP A 248 -1.67 -25.17 -6.30
N GLU A 249 -1.23 -24.84 -7.50
CA GLU A 249 -0.87 -25.84 -8.49
C GLU A 249 0.29 -26.73 -8.02
N PRO A 250 0.12 -28.06 -8.07
CA PRO A 250 1.20 -28.98 -7.70
C PRO A 250 2.44 -28.80 -8.59
N TYR A 251 3.60 -28.92 -8.00
CA TYR A 251 4.87 -28.85 -8.71
C TYR A 251 5.92 -29.76 -8.07
N THR A 252 6.96 -30.06 -8.80
CA THR A 252 8.19 -30.67 -8.29
C THR A 252 9.33 -29.68 -8.36
N ASP A 253 10.36 -29.84 -7.56
CA ASP A 253 11.55 -28.97 -7.58
C ASP A 253 12.21 -28.97 -8.96
N SER A 254 12.25 -30.14 -9.63
CA SER A 254 12.77 -30.25 -10.99
C SER A 254 11.96 -29.41 -12.01
N GLN A 255 10.64 -29.40 -11.89
CA GLN A 255 9.77 -28.58 -12.75
C GLN A 255 10.07 -27.08 -12.54
N ILE A 256 10.23 -26.63 -11.31
CA ILE A 256 10.50 -25.23 -11.00
C ILE A 256 11.86 -24.82 -11.56
N GLU A 257 12.90 -25.67 -11.42
CA GLU A 257 14.21 -25.40 -12.00
C GLU A 257 14.15 -25.28 -13.54
N THR A 258 13.38 -26.15 -14.20
CA THR A 258 13.17 -26.10 -15.65
C THR A 258 12.44 -24.81 -16.06
N ILE A 259 11.39 -24.42 -15.33
CA ILE A 259 10.62 -23.20 -15.61
C ILE A 259 11.49 -21.97 -15.43
N PHE A 260 12.27 -21.92 -14.36
CA PHE A 260 13.20 -20.81 -14.10
C PHE A 260 14.24 -20.68 -15.21
N ALA A 261 14.83 -21.80 -15.64
CA ALA A 261 15.82 -21.81 -16.71
C ALA A 261 15.23 -21.29 -18.04
N LYS A 262 14.00 -21.66 -18.37
CA LYS A 262 13.28 -21.13 -19.54
C LYS A 262 13.15 -19.61 -19.48
N ALA A 263 12.71 -19.08 -18.33
CA ALA A 263 12.54 -17.63 -18.13
C ALA A 263 13.87 -16.89 -18.26
N MET A 264 14.94 -17.45 -17.69
CA MET A 264 16.27 -16.84 -17.79
C MET A 264 16.81 -16.77 -19.22
N ARG A 265 16.33 -17.65 -20.10
CA ARG A 265 16.66 -17.63 -21.53
C ARG A 265 15.67 -16.80 -22.36
N GLY A 266 14.71 -16.13 -21.73
CA GLY A 266 13.68 -15.35 -22.43
C GLY A 266 12.66 -16.21 -23.19
N GLN A 267 12.53 -17.49 -22.87
CA GLN A 267 11.54 -18.38 -23.47
C GLN A 267 10.15 -18.13 -22.88
N GLN A 268 9.13 -18.26 -23.70
CA GLN A 268 7.74 -18.10 -23.27
C GLN A 268 7.31 -19.27 -22.37
N LEU A 269 6.62 -18.95 -21.28
CA LEU A 269 6.07 -19.92 -20.35
C LEU A 269 4.57 -20.13 -20.58
N SER A 270 4.09 -21.34 -20.29
CA SER A 270 2.66 -21.62 -20.26
C SER A 270 2.00 -20.99 -19.01
N ALA A 271 0.70 -20.83 -19.05
CA ALA A 271 -0.06 -20.35 -17.89
C ALA A 271 0.15 -21.25 -16.65
N LEU A 272 0.17 -22.56 -16.84
CA LEU A 272 0.43 -23.53 -15.78
C LEU A 272 1.83 -23.37 -15.18
N GLU A 273 2.85 -23.22 -16.03
CA GLU A 273 4.23 -23.01 -15.57
C GLU A 273 4.36 -21.74 -14.73
N ILE A 274 3.73 -20.65 -15.16
CA ILE A 274 3.71 -19.39 -14.41
C ILE A 274 3.07 -19.60 -13.02
N ARG A 275 1.95 -20.28 -12.96
CA ARG A 275 1.23 -20.55 -11.70
C ARG A 275 2.02 -21.47 -10.77
N GLN A 276 2.64 -22.51 -11.29
CA GLN A 276 3.51 -23.40 -10.52
C GLN A 276 4.70 -22.63 -9.91
N TYR A 277 5.34 -21.79 -10.69
CA TYR A 277 6.44 -20.95 -10.21
C TYR A 277 6.00 -20.00 -9.10
N LYS A 278 4.88 -19.30 -9.28
CA LYS A 278 4.37 -18.35 -8.28
C LYS A 278 4.00 -19.05 -6.99
N HIS A 279 3.42 -20.25 -7.05
CA HIS A 279 3.18 -21.07 -5.87
C HIS A 279 4.47 -21.38 -5.13
N ALA A 280 5.46 -21.92 -5.83
CA ALA A 280 6.77 -22.25 -5.24
C ALA A 280 7.46 -21.00 -4.66
N PHE A 281 7.40 -19.88 -5.37
CA PHE A 281 8.00 -18.62 -4.95
C PHE A 281 7.38 -18.10 -3.64
N LEU A 282 6.05 -18.04 -3.58
CA LEU A 282 5.33 -17.55 -2.39
C LEU A 282 5.58 -18.46 -1.19
N LYS A 283 5.68 -19.77 -1.42
CA LYS A 283 6.02 -20.73 -0.35
C LYS A 283 7.42 -20.47 0.22
N VAL A 284 8.40 -20.27 -0.65
CA VAL A 284 9.78 -19.95 -0.23
C VAL A 284 9.80 -18.66 0.61
N CYS A 285 9.12 -17.62 0.14
CA CYS A 285 9.05 -16.36 0.88
C CYS A 285 8.36 -16.51 2.24
N ALA A 286 7.26 -17.26 2.28
CA ALA A 286 6.53 -17.50 3.52
C ALA A 286 7.40 -18.27 4.55
N GLU A 287 8.20 -19.23 4.09
CA GLU A 287 9.15 -19.96 4.94
C GLU A 287 10.25 -19.06 5.50
N MET A 288 10.78 -18.16 4.69
CA MET A 288 11.74 -17.14 5.13
C MET A 288 11.13 -16.23 6.20
N ASP A 289 9.91 -15.77 5.98
CA ASP A 289 9.21 -14.90 6.91
C ASP A 289 8.97 -15.61 8.26
N HIS A 290 8.54 -16.87 8.21
CA HIS A 290 8.34 -17.65 9.42
C HIS A 290 9.66 -17.82 10.19
N ALA A 291 10.75 -18.18 9.51
CA ALA A 291 12.06 -18.36 10.13
C ALA A 291 12.58 -17.11 10.82
N ALA A 292 12.28 -15.92 10.28
CA ALA A 292 12.67 -14.64 10.85
C ALA A 292 11.63 -14.04 11.82
N ASP A 293 10.52 -14.74 12.05
CA ASP A 293 9.38 -14.26 12.87
C ASP A 293 8.78 -12.95 12.34
N TRP A 294 8.70 -12.82 11.02
CA TRP A 294 8.05 -11.69 10.36
C TRP A 294 6.54 -11.96 10.19
N THR A 295 5.78 -10.89 10.12
CA THR A 295 4.39 -10.93 9.66
C THR A 295 4.36 -10.83 8.14
N GLN A 296 3.65 -11.72 7.45
CA GLN A 296 3.46 -11.66 6.02
C GLN A 296 2.13 -11.01 5.66
N GLN A 297 2.10 -10.26 4.56
CA GLN A 297 0.91 -9.60 4.06
C GLN A 297 0.65 -9.99 2.61
N PHE A 298 -0.61 -10.24 2.28
CA PHE A 298 -1.05 -10.54 0.92
C PHE A 298 -2.15 -9.56 0.50
N HIS A 299 -1.83 -8.71 -0.45
CA HIS A 299 -2.79 -7.86 -1.16
C HIS A 299 -3.19 -8.57 -2.45
N TYR A 300 -4.43 -9.03 -2.58
CA TYR A 300 -4.84 -9.77 -3.77
C TYR A 300 -6.13 -9.23 -4.39
N GLY A 301 -6.34 -9.53 -5.67
CA GLY A 301 -7.59 -9.25 -6.36
C GLY A 301 -7.57 -8.04 -7.29
N ALA A 302 -6.41 -7.48 -7.59
CA ALA A 302 -6.30 -6.40 -8.58
C ALA A 302 -6.04 -6.94 -9.97
N ILE A 303 -6.76 -6.42 -10.97
CA ILE A 303 -6.38 -6.53 -12.38
C ILE A 303 -5.62 -5.25 -12.73
N ARG A 304 -4.35 -5.40 -13.10
CA ARG A 304 -3.45 -4.27 -13.34
C ARG A 304 -3.23 -4.00 -14.81
N ASP A 305 -2.89 -2.75 -15.11
CA ASP A 305 -2.43 -2.29 -16.43
C ASP A 305 -3.47 -2.59 -17.54
N ASN A 306 -4.74 -2.36 -17.25
CA ASN A 306 -5.85 -2.70 -18.15
C ASN A 306 -5.85 -1.88 -19.45
N ASN A 307 -5.19 -0.72 -19.46
CA ASN A 307 -5.08 0.14 -20.62
C ASN A 307 -3.64 0.09 -21.16
N THR A 308 -3.41 -0.78 -22.14
CA THR A 308 -2.08 -0.99 -22.72
C THR A 308 -1.50 0.30 -23.33
N LEU A 309 -2.34 1.10 -23.99
CA LEU A 309 -1.90 2.36 -24.58
C LEU A 309 -1.33 3.30 -23.52
N MET A 310 -2.03 3.43 -22.40
CA MET A 310 -1.60 4.31 -21.31
C MET A 310 -0.43 3.72 -20.51
N TYR A 311 -0.38 2.40 -20.36
CA TYR A 311 0.78 1.74 -19.77
C TYR A 311 2.06 2.01 -20.57
N ASN A 312 1.99 1.95 -21.89
CA ASN A 312 3.13 2.24 -22.75
C ASN A 312 3.59 3.70 -22.66
N LYS A 313 2.67 4.62 -22.32
CA LYS A 313 2.99 6.04 -22.17
C LYS A 313 3.46 6.41 -20.77
N LEU A 314 2.86 5.85 -19.73
CA LEU A 314 3.00 6.32 -18.36
C LEU A 314 3.59 5.26 -17.40
N GLY A 315 3.57 3.98 -17.77
CA GLY A 315 3.98 2.90 -16.89
C GLY A 315 2.88 2.46 -15.93
N ALA A 316 3.27 1.69 -14.91
CA ALA A 316 2.39 1.15 -13.89
C ALA A 316 1.95 2.21 -12.87
N ASP A 317 0.91 1.90 -12.11
CA ASP A 317 0.40 2.70 -10.97
C ASP A 317 -0.01 4.13 -11.36
N THR A 318 -0.61 4.28 -12.54
CA THR A 318 -1.04 5.58 -13.05
C THR A 318 -2.55 5.73 -13.18
N GLY A 319 -3.33 4.80 -12.60
CA GLY A 319 -4.79 4.90 -12.51
C GLY A 319 -5.56 4.02 -13.48
N PHE A 320 -4.95 2.94 -14.01
CA PHE A 320 -5.56 2.05 -15.00
C PHE A 320 -5.73 0.61 -14.49
N ASP A 321 -5.89 0.47 -13.19
CA ASP A 321 -6.11 -0.81 -12.51
C ASP A 321 -7.55 -0.92 -12.01
N SER A 322 -8.03 -2.14 -11.82
CA SER A 322 -9.42 -2.41 -11.43
C SER A 322 -9.53 -3.57 -10.44
N ILE A 323 -10.70 -3.67 -9.82
CA ILE A 323 -11.07 -4.84 -9.03
C ILE A 323 -11.22 -6.05 -9.95
N GLY A 324 -10.61 -7.18 -9.58
CA GLY A 324 -10.72 -8.44 -10.29
C GLY A 324 -11.70 -9.41 -9.65
N GLU A 325 -12.24 -10.28 -10.46
CA GLU A 325 -13.08 -11.40 -10.03
C GLU A 325 -12.27 -12.69 -10.11
N PHE A 326 -11.67 -13.09 -8.97
CA PHE A 326 -10.86 -14.31 -8.90
C PHE A 326 -11.50 -15.31 -7.96
N THR A 327 -11.62 -16.57 -8.40
CA THR A 327 -12.08 -17.68 -7.55
C THR A 327 -10.89 -18.19 -6.76
N THR A 328 -10.60 -17.57 -5.64
CA THR A 328 -9.35 -17.78 -4.90
C THR A 328 -9.50 -18.46 -3.54
N ALA A 329 -10.71 -18.66 -3.03
CA ALA A 329 -10.92 -19.22 -1.68
C ALA A 329 -10.23 -20.57 -1.50
N LYS A 330 -10.39 -21.48 -2.45
CA LYS A 330 -9.77 -22.82 -2.39
C LYS A 330 -8.25 -22.76 -2.44
N ALA A 331 -7.69 -21.98 -3.35
CA ALA A 331 -6.24 -21.83 -3.48
C ALA A 331 -5.64 -21.17 -2.25
N MET A 332 -6.30 -20.14 -1.70
CA MET A 332 -5.90 -19.51 -0.44
C MET A 332 -5.88 -20.53 0.71
N SER A 333 -6.95 -21.27 0.87
CA SER A 333 -7.05 -22.32 1.89
C SER A 333 -5.92 -23.35 1.75
N SER A 334 -5.70 -23.84 0.53
CA SER A 334 -4.64 -24.83 0.25
C SER A 334 -3.25 -24.29 0.58
N PHE A 335 -2.96 -23.05 0.20
CA PHE A 335 -1.67 -22.40 0.45
C PHE A 335 -1.41 -22.22 1.96
N LEU A 336 -2.38 -21.68 2.69
CA LEU A 336 -2.25 -21.50 4.13
C LEU A 336 -2.15 -22.84 4.86
N ASN A 337 -2.91 -23.84 4.42
CA ASN A 337 -2.89 -25.18 4.99
C ASN A 337 -1.55 -25.89 4.77
N GLU A 338 -0.96 -25.76 3.60
CA GLU A 338 0.37 -26.31 3.30
C GLU A 338 1.41 -25.78 4.28
N LEU A 339 1.44 -24.48 4.49
CA LEU A 339 2.35 -23.84 5.47
C LEU A 339 2.04 -24.30 6.89
N ASN A 340 0.77 -24.38 7.25
CA ASN A 340 0.33 -24.78 8.59
C ASN A 340 0.70 -26.24 8.90
N MET A 341 0.54 -27.14 7.93
CA MET A 341 0.91 -28.56 8.08
C MET A 341 2.41 -28.75 8.30
N GLU A 342 3.24 -27.87 7.73
CA GLU A 342 4.68 -27.90 7.91
C GLU A 342 5.16 -27.12 9.13
N GLY A 343 4.25 -26.52 9.89
CA GLY A 343 4.58 -25.69 11.05
C GLY A 343 5.25 -24.37 10.68
N LYS A 344 5.00 -23.85 9.48
CA LYS A 344 5.66 -22.66 8.91
C LYS A 344 4.71 -21.53 8.58
N LEU A 345 3.49 -21.55 9.09
CA LEU A 345 2.56 -20.43 8.91
C LEU A 345 2.83 -19.36 9.97
N THR A 346 3.38 -18.25 9.54
CA THR A 346 3.61 -17.08 10.40
C THR A 346 2.35 -16.23 10.55
N ARG A 347 2.41 -15.18 11.36
CA ARG A 347 1.34 -14.16 11.41
C ARG A 347 1.09 -13.63 10.01
N THR A 348 -0.17 -13.57 9.63
CA THR A 348 -0.58 -13.27 8.26
C THR A 348 -1.70 -12.24 8.23
N ILE A 349 -1.60 -11.27 7.31
CA ILE A 349 -2.64 -10.28 7.04
C ILE A 349 -3.11 -10.49 5.59
N LEU A 350 -4.42 -10.70 5.41
CA LEU A 350 -5.04 -10.91 4.11
C LEU A 350 -5.89 -9.71 3.73
N TYR A 351 -5.61 -9.11 2.58
CA TYR A 351 -6.38 -8.00 2.02
C TYR A 351 -7.02 -8.45 0.71
N THR A 352 -8.31 -8.16 0.54
CA THR A 352 -8.97 -8.35 -0.76
C THR A 352 -9.32 -6.99 -1.38
N LEU A 353 -9.07 -6.85 -2.68
CA LEU A 353 -9.54 -5.67 -3.42
C LEU A 353 -11.01 -5.80 -3.79
N ASN A 354 -11.51 -7.04 -3.96
CA ASN A 354 -12.91 -7.29 -4.26
C ASN A 354 -13.73 -7.44 -2.95
N PRO A 355 -14.62 -6.50 -2.63
CA PRO A 355 -15.40 -6.56 -1.40
C PRO A 355 -16.38 -7.73 -1.36
N CYS A 356 -16.68 -8.36 -2.50
CA CYS A 356 -17.49 -9.59 -2.53
C CYS A 356 -16.81 -10.76 -1.80
N ALA A 357 -15.49 -10.67 -1.56
CA ALA A 357 -14.74 -11.70 -0.83
C ALA A 357 -14.59 -11.39 0.68
N ASN A 358 -15.23 -10.34 1.20
CA ASN A 358 -15.08 -9.97 2.61
C ASN A 358 -15.42 -11.12 3.56
N GLU A 359 -16.57 -11.77 3.38
CA GLU A 359 -16.99 -12.90 4.22
C GLU A 359 -16.13 -14.15 3.99
N VAL A 360 -15.64 -14.33 2.77
CA VAL A 360 -14.69 -15.40 2.44
C VAL A 360 -13.43 -15.26 3.31
N ILE A 361 -12.84 -14.07 3.33
CA ILE A 361 -11.67 -13.78 4.15
C ILE A 361 -12.00 -13.92 5.64
N ALA A 362 -13.07 -13.27 6.10
CA ALA A 362 -13.43 -13.26 7.51
C ALA A 362 -13.66 -14.67 8.07
N THR A 363 -14.19 -15.60 7.28
CA THR A 363 -14.32 -17.01 7.68
C THR A 363 -13.01 -17.79 7.55
N MET A 364 -12.17 -17.47 6.56
CA MET A 364 -10.86 -18.11 6.36
C MET A 364 -9.93 -17.91 7.56
N LEU A 365 -9.96 -16.73 8.16
CA LEU A 365 -9.11 -16.40 9.32
C LEU A 365 -9.21 -17.43 10.44
N GLY A 366 -10.44 -17.86 10.75
CA GLY A 366 -10.72 -18.77 11.86
C GLY A 366 -10.14 -20.16 11.67
N ASN A 367 -9.89 -20.55 10.41
CA ASN A 367 -9.35 -21.90 10.11
C ASN A 367 -7.91 -22.09 10.59
N PHE A 368 -7.16 -21.00 10.74
CA PHE A 368 -5.71 -21.05 10.99
C PHE A 368 -5.29 -20.31 12.26
N GLN A 369 -6.23 -19.89 13.09
CA GLN A 369 -5.91 -19.41 14.44
C GLN A 369 -5.50 -20.59 15.30
N ASP A 370 -4.37 -20.50 16.01
CA ASP A 370 -3.80 -21.64 16.75
C ASP A 370 -3.52 -21.36 18.23
N GLY A 371 -3.89 -20.15 18.71
CA GLY A 371 -3.66 -19.76 20.10
C GLY A 371 -2.23 -19.31 20.42
N SER A 372 -1.31 -19.34 19.46
CA SER A 372 0.08 -18.88 19.68
C SER A 372 0.17 -17.39 19.95
N CYS A 373 -0.72 -16.61 19.35
CA CYS A 373 -0.92 -15.20 19.66
C CYS A 373 -2.34 -14.76 19.30
N PRO A 374 -2.88 -13.74 19.98
CA PRO A 374 -4.20 -13.21 19.62
C PRO A 374 -4.20 -12.66 18.18
N GLY A 375 -5.18 -13.08 17.36
CA GLY A 375 -5.34 -12.57 16.01
C GLY A 375 -4.15 -12.87 15.10
N LYS A 376 -3.60 -14.08 15.15
CA LYS A 376 -2.49 -14.52 14.31
C LYS A 376 -2.76 -14.29 12.82
N ILE A 377 -3.97 -14.61 12.38
CA ILE A 377 -4.41 -14.38 11.00
C ILE A 377 -5.40 -13.22 11.02
N GLN A 378 -5.09 -12.17 10.28
CA GLN A 378 -5.83 -10.92 10.27
C GLN A 378 -6.56 -10.71 8.94
N PHE A 379 -7.74 -10.13 9.02
CA PHE A 379 -8.35 -9.49 7.87
C PHE A 379 -7.82 -8.05 7.81
N GLY A 380 -7.07 -7.72 6.77
CA GLY A 380 -6.57 -6.37 6.56
C GLY A 380 -7.72 -5.38 6.32
N SER A 381 -7.45 -4.10 6.55
CA SER A 381 -8.42 -3.04 6.33
C SER A 381 -8.92 -2.98 4.89
N GLY A 382 -9.99 -2.22 4.64
CA GLY A 382 -10.40 -1.93 3.27
C GLY A 382 -9.23 -1.42 2.46
N TRP A 383 -8.96 -2.11 1.33
CA TRP A 383 -7.78 -1.82 0.51
C TRP A 383 -8.16 -1.07 -0.76
N TRP A 384 -7.38 -0.04 -1.12
CA TRP A 384 -7.43 0.72 -2.35
C TRP A 384 -8.84 1.29 -2.63
N PHE A 385 -9.62 0.68 -3.55
CA PHE A 385 -10.98 1.13 -3.86
C PHE A 385 -11.96 0.99 -2.69
N ASN A 386 -11.58 0.30 -1.63
CA ASN A 386 -12.38 0.08 -0.43
C ASN A 386 -11.84 0.84 0.80
N ASP A 387 -10.82 1.68 0.65
CA ASP A 387 -10.25 2.48 1.75
C ASP A 387 -11.03 3.77 2.00
N GLN A 388 -12.34 3.68 1.99
CA GLN A 388 -13.30 4.78 2.14
C GLN A 388 -14.46 4.33 3.04
N LEU A 389 -15.33 5.27 3.42
CA LEU A 389 -16.37 5.04 4.43
C LEU A 389 -17.18 3.76 4.19
N ASP A 390 -17.74 3.59 2.99
CA ASP A 390 -18.60 2.44 2.68
C ASP A 390 -17.81 1.12 2.66
N GLY A 391 -16.63 1.14 2.05
CA GLY A 391 -15.76 -0.06 1.95
C GLY A 391 -15.20 -0.50 3.30
N MET A 392 -14.70 0.43 4.10
CA MET A 392 -14.21 0.14 5.45
C MET A 392 -15.31 -0.34 6.38
N THR A 393 -16.49 0.25 6.29
CA THR A 393 -17.67 -0.18 7.08
C THR A 393 -18.05 -1.62 6.75
N ARG A 394 -18.10 -1.98 5.46
CA ARG A 394 -18.39 -3.36 5.04
C ARG A 394 -17.35 -4.35 5.54
N GLN A 395 -16.07 -4.01 5.42
CA GLN A 395 -14.97 -4.87 5.88
C GLN A 395 -15.06 -5.09 7.40
N MET A 396 -15.21 -4.02 8.18
CA MET A 396 -15.32 -4.13 9.65
C MET A 396 -16.57 -4.88 10.09
N ASN A 397 -17.70 -4.70 9.40
CA ASN A 397 -18.93 -5.44 9.68
C ASN A 397 -18.75 -6.94 9.46
N ALA A 398 -18.14 -7.34 8.34
CA ALA A 398 -17.85 -8.74 8.07
C ALA A 398 -16.92 -9.33 9.14
N LEU A 399 -15.86 -8.62 9.49
CA LEU A 399 -14.95 -9.05 10.55
C LEU A 399 -15.65 -9.16 11.91
N SER A 400 -16.51 -8.20 12.26
CA SER A 400 -17.16 -8.14 13.57
C SER A 400 -18.10 -9.30 13.82
N VAL A 401 -18.79 -9.78 12.78
CA VAL A 401 -19.79 -10.87 12.93
C VAL A 401 -19.20 -12.27 12.72
N LEU A 402 -18.03 -12.38 12.09
CA LEU A 402 -17.40 -13.66 11.75
C LEU A 402 -16.05 -13.88 12.44
N GLY A 403 -15.49 -12.83 13.03
CA GLY A 403 -14.23 -12.87 13.77
C GLY A 403 -14.32 -12.04 15.03
N LEU A 404 -13.19 -11.40 15.42
CA LEU A 404 -13.13 -10.54 16.61
C LEU A 404 -12.63 -9.15 16.23
N LEU A 405 -13.54 -8.19 16.14
CA LEU A 405 -13.18 -6.79 15.83
C LEU A 405 -12.19 -6.21 16.84
N SER A 406 -12.27 -6.62 18.11
CA SER A 406 -11.32 -6.19 19.16
C SER A 406 -9.87 -6.63 18.93
N ARG A 407 -9.63 -7.56 18.02
CA ARG A 407 -8.30 -8.03 17.63
C ARG A 407 -7.89 -7.56 16.24
N PHE A 408 -8.68 -6.69 15.63
CA PHE A 408 -8.37 -6.11 14.32
C PHE A 408 -7.08 -5.30 14.37
N VAL A 409 -6.20 -5.54 13.39
CA VAL A 409 -4.91 -4.86 13.29
C VAL A 409 -5.05 -3.35 13.00
N GLY A 410 -6.19 -2.93 12.48
CA GLY A 410 -6.48 -1.53 12.21
C GLY A 410 -6.14 -1.08 10.80
N MET A 411 -6.39 0.22 10.55
CA MET A 411 -6.11 0.87 9.27
C MET A 411 -4.64 1.21 9.13
N LEU A 412 -4.20 1.27 7.90
CA LEU A 412 -2.90 1.75 7.41
C LEU A 412 -3.16 2.86 6.39
N THR A 413 -2.17 3.60 5.95
CA THR A 413 -2.41 4.63 4.94
C THR A 413 -2.40 4.08 3.51
N ASP A 414 -1.54 3.14 3.23
CA ASP A 414 -1.28 2.66 1.85
C ASP A 414 -1.02 3.83 0.89
N SER A 415 -0.40 4.88 1.37
CA SER A 415 -0.31 6.16 0.66
C SER A 415 1.13 6.57 0.38
N ARG A 416 1.28 7.36 -0.69
CA ARG A 416 2.51 8.07 -1.03
C ARG A 416 2.56 9.49 -0.47
N SER A 417 1.45 9.96 0.11
CA SER A 417 1.32 11.36 0.57
C SER A 417 1.48 11.48 2.08
N PHE A 418 2.20 12.53 2.50
CA PHE A 418 2.35 12.90 3.91
C PHE A 418 1.09 13.58 4.49
N LEU A 419 0.04 13.76 3.69
CA LEU A 419 -1.25 14.32 4.13
C LEU A 419 -2.34 13.26 4.33
N SER A 420 -2.04 11.97 4.15
CA SER A 420 -3.04 10.91 4.16
C SER A 420 -3.40 10.38 5.55
N TYR A 421 -2.88 10.95 6.62
CA TYR A 421 -3.11 10.46 7.98
C TYR A 421 -4.52 10.76 8.54
N PRO A 422 -5.17 11.89 8.25
CA PRO A 422 -6.54 12.13 8.75
C PRO A 422 -7.58 11.32 8.00
#